data_8eda3e01f0958f32839dc1cb2162600d
#
_entry.id   8eda3e01f0958f32839dc1cb2162600d
#
_cell.length_a   1.000
_cell.length_b   1.000
_cell.length_c   1.000
_cell.angle_alpha   90.00
_cell.angle_beta   90.00
_cell.angle_gamma   90.00
#
_symmetry.space_group_name_H-M   'P 1'
#
loop_
_entity.id
_entity.type
_entity.pdbx_description
1 polymer ?
#
loop_
_entity_poly.entity_id
_entity_poly.type
_entity_poly.pdbx_seq_one_letter_code
_entity_poly.pdbx_strand_id
1 'polypeptide(L)'
;MVSCGSGTACVLGNDEGYVHVGGTGLGGGTIRGLCKLLFNEDDPVKINSLSLNGDVTKVDHILSDVVSGPIGNLPKNSSAVNFGKGLSLEPNNSDLAAGVINMVAQTILRTAIMSAISSGVSEIVIIGRTPKYKLLTNILEEGFKLYNLNYEFVEGGEYAICLGTI
;
A
#
# COMPACT_ATOMS: atom_id res chain seq x y z
N MET A 1 -2.33 -4.64 -14.49
CA MET A 1 -1.80 -3.31 -14.13
C MET A 1 -2.49 -2.80 -12.87
N VAL A 2 -1.72 -2.18 -11.96
CA VAL A 2 -2.24 -1.50 -10.76
C VAL A 2 -1.86 -0.03 -10.84
N SER A 3 -2.84 0.85 -10.97
CA SER A 3 -2.65 2.30 -11.03
C SER A 3 -2.82 2.89 -9.64
N CYS A 4 -1.70 3.30 -9.02
CA CYS A 4 -1.61 3.83 -7.66
C CYS A 4 -1.50 5.36 -7.69
N GLY A 5 -2.63 6.04 -7.82
CA GLY A 5 -2.76 7.51 -7.82
C GLY A 5 -3.33 8.05 -6.49
N SER A 6 -4.31 8.95 -6.56
CA SER A 6 -5.06 9.42 -5.37
C SER A 6 -5.83 8.29 -4.67
N GLY A 7 -6.43 7.41 -5.44
CA GLY A 7 -6.93 6.09 -5.09
C GLY A 7 -6.17 5.04 -5.90
N THR A 8 -6.66 3.80 -5.93
CA THR A 8 -6.02 2.68 -6.64
C THR A 8 -7.03 1.94 -7.50
N ALA A 9 -6.65 1.64 -8.75
CA ALA A 9 -7.43 0.84 -9.68
C ALA A 9 -6.60 -0.34 -10.20
N CYS A 10 -7.23 -1.51 -10.34
CA CYS A 10 -6.67 -2.70 -10.95
C CYS A 10 -7.32 -2.91 -12.32
N VAL A 11 -6.51 -3.03 -13.35
CA VAL A 11 -6.94 -3.21 -14.74
C VAL A 11 -6.26 -4.44 -15.33
N LEU A 12 -7.05 -5.37 -15.81
CA LEU A 12 -6.59 -6.48 -16.65
C LEU A 12 -6.43 -6.00 -18.08
N GLY A 13 -5.28 -6.26 -18.70
CA GLY A 13 -5.03 -6.08 -20.12
C GLY A 13 -4.77 -7.42 -20.78
N ASN A 14 -5.37 -7.68 -21.91
CA ASN A 14 -5.15 -8.84 -22.77
C ASN A 14 -5.35 -8.42 -24.25
N ASP A 15 -5.29 -9.39 -25.17
CA ASP A 15 -5.47 -9.17 -26.62
C ASP A 15 -6.85 -8.63 -27.00
N GLU A 16 -7.85 -8.77 -26.13
CA GLU A 16 -9.21 -8.27 -26.31
C GLU A 16 -9.38 -6.82 -25.82
N GLY A 17 -8.40 -6.30 -25.05
CA GLY A 17 -8.41 -4.94 -24.52
C GLY A 17 -8.18 -4.84 -23.03
N TYR A 18 -8.82 -3.84 -22.39
CA TYR A 18 -8.60 -3.52 -20.98
C TYR A 18 -9.92 -3.54 -20.20
N VAL A 19 -9.90 -4.22 -19.04
CA VAL A 19 -11.07 -4.34 -18.16
C VAL A 19 -10.71 -3.93 -16.74
N HIS A 20 -11.51 -3.07 -16.11
CA HIS A 20 -11.37 -2.77 -14.68
C HIS A 20 -11.83 -3.98 -13.86
N VAL A 21 -10.93 -4.56 -13.08
CA VAL A 21 -11.17 -5.80 -12.31
C VAL A 21 -11.20 -5.60 -10.80
N GLY A 22 -10.82 -4.42 -10.32
CA GLY A 22 -10.83 -4.12 -8.89
C GLY A 22 -10.25 -2.75 -8.59
N GLY A 23 -10.30 -2.37 -7.32
CA GLY A 23 -9.76 -1.09 -6.87
C GLY A 23 -10.14 -0.77 -5.43
N THR A 24 -9.62 0.34 -4.94
CA THR A 24 -9.94 0.88 -3.61
C THR A 24 -9.84 2.40 -3.64
N GLY A 25 -10.64 3.07 -2.81
CA GLY A 25 -10.53 4.51 -2.60
C GLY A 25 -9.23 4.93 -1.89
N LEU A 26 -8.40 3.96 -1.45
CA LEU A 26 -7.15 4.23 -0.76
C LEU A 26 -5.99 4.41 -1.74
N GLY A 27 -5.18 5.43 -1.50
CA GLY A 27 -4.01 5.76 -2.32
C GLY A 27 -3.26 6.97 -1.75
N GLY A 28 -2.50 7.65 -2.60
CA GLY A 28 -1.72 8.83 -2.21
C GLY A 28 -2.57 9.99 -1.70
N GLY A 29 -3.79 10.14 -2.19
CA GLY A 29 -4.76 11.12 -1.67
C GLY A 29 -5.15 10.81 -0.23
N THR A 30 -5.39 9.55 0.09
CA THR A 30 -5.71 9.10 1.45
C THR A 30 -4.54 9.32 2.40
N ILE A 31 -3.32 8.98 1.98
CA ILE A 31 -2.10 9.20 2.79
C ILE A 31 -1.99 10.67 3.18
N ARG A 32 -2.05 11.58 2.21
CA ARG A 32 -1.95 13.02 2.45
C ARG A 32 -3.09 13.54 3.32
N GLY A 33 -4.33 13.13 3.00
CA GLY A 33 -5.52 13.55 3.75
C GLY A 33 -5.47 13.14 5.22
N LEU A 34 -5.14 11.88 5.50
CA LEU A 34 -5.03 11.39 6.87
C LEU A 34 -3.86 12.03 7.63
N CYS A 35 -2.69 12.16 7.02
CA CYS A 35 -1.56 12.84 7.66
C CYS A 35 -1.88 14.31 7.96
N LYS A 36 -2.61 15.00 7.05
CA LYS A 36 -3.09 16.37 7.30
C LYS A 36 -4.04 16.45 8.49
N LEU A 37 -4.98 15.50 8.59
CA LEU A 37 -5.96 15.46 9.68
C LEU A 37 -5.33 15.07 11.02
N LEU A 38 -4.39 14.13 11.03
CA LEU A 38 -3.80 13.58 12.25
C LEU A 38 -2.73 14.49 12.87
N PHE A 39 -1.86 15.08 12.04
CA PHE A 39 -0.72 15.87 12.52
C PHE A 39 -0.34 17.06 11.63
N ASN A 40 -1.30 17.57 10.85
CA ASN A 40 -1.21 18.79 10.04
C ASN A 40 -0.05 18.81 9.00
N GLU A 41 0.30 17.64 8.43
CA GLU A 41 1.30 17.54 7.35
C GLU A 41 0.68 16.94 6.09
N ASP A 42 0.89 17.58 4.92
CA ASP A 42 0.39 17.10 3.62
C ASP A 42 1.45 17.12 2.50
N ASP A 43 2.68 17.50 2.84
CA ASP A 43 3.82 17.40 1.92
C ASP A 43 4.25 15.93 1.77
N PRO A 44 4.14 15.33 0.56
CA PRO A 44 4.48 13.92 0.36
C PRO A 44 5.95 13.58 0.65
N VAL A 45 6.88 14.54 0.46
CA VAL A 45 8.30 14.32 0.74
C VAL A 45 8.53 14.22 2.25
N LYS A 46 7.92 15.11 3.02
CA LYS A 46 8.02 15.08 4.49
C LYS A 46 7.33 13.85 5.07
N ILE A 47 6.12 13.51 4.58
CA ILE A 47 5.39 12.30 5.02
C ILE A 47 6.24 11.06 4.74
N ASN A 48 6.86 10.94 3.55
CA ASN A 48 7.75 9.82 3.24
C ASN A 48 8.93 9.76 4.21
N SER A 49 9.59 10.88 4.49
CA SER A 49 10.71 10.94 5.44
C SER A 49 10.28 10.56 6.86
N LEU A 50 9.15 11.07 7.34
CA LEU A 50 8.60 10.71 8.65
C LEU A 50 8.34 9.21 8.75
N SER A 51 7.69 8.62 7.75
CA SER A 51 7.30 7.21 7.76
C SER A 51 8.48 6.25 7.83
N LEU A 52 9.63 6.61 7.26
CA LEU A 52 10.85 5.81 7.31
C LEU A 52 11.51 5.78 8.70
N ASN A 53 11.17 6.74 9.56
CA ASN A 53 11.66 6.83 10.93
C ASN A 53 10.59 6.40 11.96
N GLY A 54 9.41 5.98 11.51
CA GLY A 54 8.31 5.56 12.35
C GLY A 54 8.28 4.06 12.59
N ASP A 55 7.62 3.69 13.68
CA ASP A 55 7.40 2.29 14.07
C ASP A 55 5.91 1.95 14.00
N VAL A 56 5.51 1.17 13.00
CA VAL A 56 4.12 0.72 12.79
C VAL A 56 3.58 -0.02 14.01
N THR A 57 4.43 -0.73 14.76
CA THR A 57 4.00 -1.49 15.95
C THR A 57 3.56 -0.60 17.12
N LYS A 58 3.84 0.71 17.06
CA LYS A 58 3.33 1.71 18.01
C LYS A 58 1.89 2.13 17.73
N VAL A 59 1.40 1.82 16.54
CA VAL A 59 0.09 2.24 16.05
C VAL A 59 -0.84 1.05 15.85
N ASP A 60 -0.32 -0.01 15.23
CA ASP A 60 -1.07 -1.21 14.85
C ASP A 60 -0.96 -2.30 15.92
N HIS A 61 -2.03 -3.09 16.12
CA HIS A 61 -1.85 -4.42 16.67
C HIS A 61 -1.26 -5.32 15.59
N ILE A 62 -0.17 -6.00 15.93
CA ILE A 62 0.48 -7.01 15.07
C ILE A 62 -0.05 -8.41 15.38
N LEU A 63 0.22 -9.37 14.49
CA LEU A 63 -0.28 -10.75 14.65
C LEU A 63 0.11 -11.36 15.99
N SER A 64 1.35 -11.14 16.47
CA SER A 64 1.78 -11.65 17.76
C SER A 64 1.06 -11.04 18.98
N ASP A 65 0.36 -9.91 18.82
CA ASP A 65 -0.46 -9.30 19.88
C ASP A 65 -1.83 -9.99 20.02
N VAL A 66 -2.32 -10.63 18.95
CA VAL A 66 -3.71 -11.12 18.88
C VAL A 66 -3.82 -12.64 18.70
N VAL A 67 -2.76 -13.31 18.26
CA VAL A 67 -2.73 -14.77 18.08
C VAL A 67 -1.45 -15.38 18.63
N SER A 68 -1.59 -16.56 19.25
CA SER A 68 -0.47 -17.28 19.87
C SER A 68 0.30 -18.21 18.92
N GLY A 69 -0.17 -18.39 17.67
CA GLY A 69 0.41 -19.31 16.68
C GLY A 69 0.66 -18.66 15.32
N PRO A 70 1.36 -19.37 14.42
CA PRO A 70 1.58 -18.88 13.07
C PRO A 70 0.29 -18.90 12.25
N ILE A 71 0.10 -17.91 11.37
CA ILE A 71 -0.98 -17.85 10.39
C ILE A 71 -0.36 -18.03 9.00
N GLY A 72 -0.35 -19.26 8.51
CA GLY A 72 0.30 -19.58 7.22
C GLY A 72 1.75 -19.09 7.20
N ASN A 73 2.13 -18.40 6.12
CA ASN A 73 3.46 -17.83 5.92
C ASN A 73 3.57 -16.36 6.36
N LEU A 74 2.55 -15.81 7.04
CA LEU A 74 2.57 -14.40 7.42
C LEU A 74 3.61 -14.14 8.53
N PRO A 75 4.44 -13.09 8.41
CA PRO A 75 5.34 -12.66 9.47
C PRO A 75 4.57 -12.29 10.74
N LYS A 76 5.12 -12.63 11.91
CA LYS A 76 4.49 -12.34 13.21
C LYS A 76 4.26 -10.85 13.48
N ASN A 77 5.06 -9.99 12.86
CA ASN A 77 4.96 -8.53 12.94
C ASN A 77 4.04 -7.92 11.88
N SER A 78 3.33 -8.73 11.08
CA SER A 78 2.31 -8.21 10.18
C SER A 78 1.18 -7.57 10.96
N SER A 79 0.64 -6.45 10.47
CA SER A 79 -0.50 -5.78 11.12
C SER A 79 -1.74 -6.67 11.06
N ALA A 80 -2.32 -6.90 12.23
CA ALA A 80 -3.61 -7.56 12.41
C ALA A 80 -4.75 -6.53 12.44
N VAL A 81 -4.53 -5.40 13.13
CA VAL A 81 -5.52 -4.31 13.25
C VAL A 81 -4.81 -2.98 13.06
N ASN A 82 -5.02 -2.34 11.92
CA ASN A 82 -4.47 -1.03 11.67
C ASN A 82 -5.02 -0.01 12.66
N PHE A 83 -4.17 0.83 13.22
CA PHE A 83 -4.48 1.83 14.24
C PHE A 83 -5.12 1.27 15.52
N GLY A 84 -5.05 -0.04 15.76
CA GLY A 84 -5.68 -0.69 16.90
C GLY A 84 -5.14 -0.22 18.26
N LYS A 85 -3.88 0.20 18.33
CA LYS A 85 -3.25 0.73 19.56
C LYS A 85 -3.55 2.20 19.82
N GLY A 86 -4.18 2.91 18.89
CA GLY A 86 -4.51 4.34 19.02
C GLY A 86 -5.42 4.70 20.19
N LEU A 87 -6.09 3.69 20.79
CA LEU A 87 -6.92 3.88 21.99
C LEU A 87 -6.11 3.93 23.29
N SER A 88 -4.86 3.46 23.30
CA SER A 88 -4.08 3.23 24.52
C SER A 88 -2.67 3.86 24.50
N LEU A 89 -2.22 4.35 23.36
CA LEU A 89 -0.88 4.90 23.16
C LEU A 89 -0.96 6.29 22.53
N GLU A 90 0.07 7.10 22.79
CA GLU A 90 0.28 8.39 22.12
C GLU A 90 1.45 8.27 21.13
N PRO A 91 1.20 7.80 19.90
CA PRO A 91 2.24 7.68 18.87
C PRO A 91 2.70 9.07 18.42
N ASN A 92 3.99 9.20 18.08
CA ASN A 92 4.50 10.41 17.49
C ASN A 92 4.14 10.52 15.98
N ASN A 93 4.41 11.66 15.37
CA ASN A 93 4.06 11.91 13.95
C ASN A 93 4.71 10.92 12.99
N SER A 94 5.92 10.42 13.28
CA SER A 94 6.60 9.42 12.45
C SER A 94 5.88 8.07 12.51
N ASP A 95 5.46 7.64 13.72
CA ASP A 95 4.70 6.41 13.91
C ASP A 95 3.33 6.50 13.22
N LEU A 96 2.65 7.65 13.34
CA LEU A 96 1.39 7.91 12.63
C LEU A 96 1.56 7.86 11.11
N ALA A 97 2.60 8.50 10.57
CA ALA A 97 2.90 8.48 9.15
C ALA A 97 3.18 7.06 8.65
N ALA A 98 3.95 6.27 9.42
CA ALA A 98 4.22 4.88 9.11
C ALA A 98 2.94 4.02 9.14
N GLY A 99 2.09 4.19 10.16
CA GLY A 99 0.80 3.49 10.27
C GLY A 99 -0.15 3.80 9.11
N VAL A 100 -0.29 5.08 8.72
CA VAL A 100 -1.10 5.49 7.57
C VAL A 100 -0.61 4.86 6.28
N ILE A 101 0.70 4.94 6.01
CA ILE A 101 1.28 4.37 4.79
C ILE A 101 1.15 2.84 4.80
N ASN A 102 1.39 2.19 5.94
CA ASN A 102 1.24 0.74 6.08
C ASN A 102 -0.20 0.28 5.79
N MET A 103 -1.19 0.94 6.35
CA MET A 103 -2.61 0.62 6.11
C MET A 103 -2.97 0.74 4.62
N VAL A 104 -2.56 1.83 3.97
CA VAL A 104 -2.81 2.05 2.54
C VAL A 104 -2.08 1.01 1.71
N ALA A 105 -0.79 0.75 2.00
CA ALA A 105 0.03 -0.23 1.29
C ALA A 105 -0.56 -1.64 1.37
N GLN A 106 -0.95 -2.09 2.56
CA GLN A 106 -1.55 -3.41 2.74
C GLN A 106 -2.89 -3.55 2.01
N THR A 107 -3.70 -2.49 1.96
CA THR A 107 -4.96 -2.53 1.22
C THR A 107 -4.72 -2.59 -0.28
N ILE A 108 -3.77 -1.79 -0.80
CA ILE A 108 -3.35 -1.86 -2.22
C ILE A 108 -2.84 -3.26 -2.55
N LEU A 109 -1.93 -3.79 -1.72
CA LEU A 109 -1.34 -5.11 -1.90
C LEU A 109 -2.41 -6.20 -2.00
N ARG A 110 -3.32 -6.26 -1.04
CA ARG A 110 -4.40 -7.27 -1.02
C ARG A 110 -5.32 -7.13 -2.22
N THR A 111 -5.70 -5.90 -2.58
CA THR A 111 -6.53 -5.63 -3.76
C THR A 111 -5.82 -6.09 -5.04
N ALA A 112 -4.54 -5.78 -5.19
CA ALA A 112 -3.76 -6.19 -6.35
C ALA A 112 -3.61 -7.72 -6.45
N ILE A 113 -3.27 -8.40 -5.35
CA ILE A 113 -3.14 -9.86 -5.28
C ILE A 113 -4.47 -10.54 -5.62
N MET A 114 -5.57 -10.11 -4.99
CA MET A 114 -6.88 -10.71 -5.24
C MET A 114 -7.34 -10.47 -6.69
N SER A 115 -7.08 -9.29 -7.25
CA SER A 115 -7.36 -9.00 -8.66
C SER A 115 -6.53 -9.89 -9.60
N ALA A 116 -5.24 -10.09 -9.32
CA ALA A 116 -4.38 -10.98 -10.11
C ALA A 116 -4.86 -12.44 -10.06
N ILE A 117 -5.10 -12.97 -8.85
CA ILE A 117 -5.59 -14.34 -8.65
C ILE A 117 -6.94 -14.56 -9.35
N SER A 118 -7.90 -13.65 -9.18
CA SER A 118 -9.23 -13.77 -9.80
C SER A 118 -9.20 -13.65 -11.32
N SER A 119 -8.20 -12.98 -11.87
CA SER A 119 -7.98 -12.83 -13.31
C SER A 119 -7.07 -13.92 -13.89
N GLY A 120 -6.51 -14.82 -13.06
CA GLY A 120 -5.63 -15.90 -13.52
C GLY A 120 -4.28 -15.42 -14.05
N VAL A 121 -3.80 -14.24 -13.58
CA VAL A 121 -2.51 -13.68 -14.00
C VAL A 121 -1.51 -13.69 -12.85
N SER A 122 -0.22 -13.82 -13.18
CA SER A 122 0.90 -13.83 -12.23
C SER A 122 1.81 -12.61 -12.36
N GLU A 123 1.51 -11.70 -13.27
CA GLU A 123 2.31 -10.50 -13.52
C GLU A 123 1.55 -9.25 -13.12
N ILE A 124 2.21 -8.36 -12.39
CA ILE A 124 1.65 -7.09 -11.90
C ILE A 124 2.55 -5.95 -12.35
N VAL A 125 2.00 -5.00 -13.08
CA VAL A 125 2.66 -3.76 -13.47
C VAL A 125 2.09 -2.63 -12.62
N ILE A 126 2.95 -1.88 -11.93
CA ILE A 126 2.56 -0.82 -11.01
C ILE A 126 2.93 0.54 -11.61
N ILE A 127 1.94 1.43 -11.69
CA ILE A 127 2.09 2.82 -12.16
C ILE A 127 1.53 3.81 -11.14
N GLY A 128 1.78 5.10 -11.36
CA GLY A 128 1.25 6.19 -10.53
C GLY A 128 2.29 6.79 -9.59
N ARG A 129 1.87 7.78 -8.79
CA ARG A 129 2.76 8.52 -7.87
C ARG A 129 2.93 7.87 -6.50
N THR A 130 1.95 7.09 -6.07
CA THR A 130 1.93 6.52 -4.71
C THR A 130 3.15 5.61 -4.42
N PRO A 131 3.71 4.89 -5.41
CA PRO A 131 4.95 4.13 -5.20
C PRO A 131 6.19 4.96 -4.86
N LYS A 132 6.14 6.30 -4.92
CA LYS A 132 7.23 7.17 -4.42
C LYS A 132 7.36 7.17 -2.89
N TYR A 133 6.35 6.70 -2.17
CA TYR A 133 6.48 6.42 -0.74
C TYR A 133 7.27 5.11 -0.55
N LYS A 134 8.52 5.23 -0.08
CA LYS A 134 9.45 4.10 -0.01
C LYS A 134 8.96 2.97 0.90
N LEU A 135 8.35 3.32 2.04
CA LEU A 135 7.77 2.32 2.94
C LEU A 135 6.66 1.52 2.24
N LEU A 136 5.79 2.19 1.46
CA LEU A 136 4.74 1.53 0.68
C LEU A 136 5.33 0.57 -0.34
N THR A 137 6.32 1.00 -1.11
CA THR A 137 6.98 0.16 -2.12
C THR A 137 7.59 -1.08 -1.49
N ASN A 138 8.30 -0.95 -0.36
CA ASN A 138 8.88 -2.08 0.35
C ASN A 138 7.80 -3.11 0.75
N ILE A 139 6.66 -2.64 1.28
CA ILE A 139 5.54 -3.52 1.68
C ILE A 139 4.95 -4.25 0.46
N LEU A 140 4.78 -3.56 -0.67
CA LEU A 140 4.28 -4.18 -1.89
C LEU A 140 5.25 -5.24 -2.42
N GLU A 141 6.55 -4.94 -2.47
CA GLU A 141 7.60 -5.88 -2.93
C GLU A 141 7.64 -7.15 -2.07
N GLU A 142 7.65 -6.99 -0.75
CA GLU A 142 7.65 -8.13 0.18
C GLU A 142 6.39 -8.98 0.01
N GLY A 143 5.24 -8.32 -0.11
CA GLY A 143 3.97 -9.01 -0.28
C GLY A 143 3.87 -9.76 -1.61
N PHE A 144 4.26 -9.16 -2.74
CA PHE A 144 4.24 -9.85 -4.03
C PHE A 144 5.18 -11.07 -4.05
N LYS A 145 6.38 -10.95 -3.45
CA LYS A 145 7.30 -12.08 -3.28
C LYS A 145 6.69 -13.21 -2.46
N LEU A 146 5.99 -12.89 -1.36
CA LEU A 146 5.33 -13.87 -0.50
C LEU A 146 4.27 -14.70 -1.25
N TYR A 147 3.61 -14.09 -2.24
CA TYR A 147 2.58 -14.74 -3.07
C TYR A 147 3.11 -15.25 -4.41
N ASN A 148 4.44 -15.25 -4.64
CA ASN A 148 5.10 -15.68 -5.88
C ASN A 148 4.56 -14.97 -7.12
N LEU A 149 4.26 -13.67 -7.01
CA LEU A 149 3.83 -12.83 -8.12
C LEU A 149 5.02 -12.06 -8.69
N ASN A 150 5.13 -12.03 -10.01
CA ASN A 150 6.07 -11.16 -10.70
C ASN A 150 5.55 -9.73 -10.66
N TYR A 151 6.42 -8.76 -10.44
CA TYR A 151 6.01 -7.36 -10.39
C TYR A 151 7.05 -6.44 -10.98
N GLU A 152 6.57 -5.31 -11.52
CA GLU A 152 7.40 -4.25 -12.05
C GLU A 152 6.84 -2.88 -11.63
N PHE A 153 7.70 -2.02 -11.09
CA PHE A 153 7.41 -0.60 -10.93
C PHE A 153 7.94 0.13 -12.14
N VAL A 154 7.03 0.65 -12.97
CA VAL A 154 7.40 1.30 -14.24
C VAL A 154 8.17 2.59 -13.97
N GLU A 155 9.35 2.73 -14.58
CA GLU A 155 10.09 3.98 -14.55
C GLU A 155 9.27 5.09 -15.25
N GLY A 156 9.12 6.25 -14.60
CA GLY A 156 8.22 7.31 -15.10
C GLY A 156 6.74 6.96 -15.03
N GLY A 157 6.36 5.88 -14.33
CA GLY A 157 4.98 5.40 -14.19
C GLY A 157 3.99 6.44 -13.63
N GLU A 158 4.49 7.50 -12.98
CA GLU A 158 3.66 8.64 -12.55
C GLU A 158 3.09 9.46 -13.71
N TYR A 159 3.65 9.35 -14.89
CA TYR A 159 3.20 10.02 -16.13
C TYR A 159 2.50 9.06 -17.09
N ALA A 160 2.42 7.77 -16.78
CA ALA A 160 1.90 6.73 -17.68
C ALA A 160 0.48 7.05 -18.20
N ILE A 161 -0.40 7.60 -17.34
CA ILE A 161 -1.76 7.99 -17.73
C ILE A 161 -1.73 9.12 -18.78
N CYS A 162 -0.85 10.09 -18.61
CA CYS A 162 -0.73 11.21 -19.58
C CYS A 162 -0.16 10.74 -20.92
N LEU A 163 0.78 9.78 -20.90
CA LEU A 163 1.38 9.22 -22.11
C LEU A 163 0.42 8.32 -22.89
N GLY A 164 -0.48 7.63 -22.18
CA GLY A 164 -1.49 6.76 -22.79
C GLY A 164 -2.69 7.49 -23.41
N THR A 165 -2.76 8.82 -23.27
CA THR A 165 -3.83 9.66 -23.85
C THR A 165 -3.40 10.38 -25.15
N ILE A 166 -2.16 10.20 -25.59
CA ILE A 166 -1.60 10.69 -26.83
C ILE A 166 -1.63 9.56 -27.89
#